data_08e11c1dbc1d1a2ed2159b288f169148
#
_entry.id   08e11c1dbc1d1a2ed2159b288f169148
#
_cell.length_a   1.000
_cell.length_b   1.000
_cell.length_c   1.000
_cell.angle_alpha   90.00
_cell.angle_beta   90.00
_cell.angle_gamma   90.00
#
_symmetry.space_group_name_H-M   'P 1'
#
loop_
_entity.id
_entity.type
_entity.pdbx_description
1 polymer ?
#
loop_
_entity_poly.entity_id
_entity_poly.type
_entity_poly.pdbx_seq_one_letter_code
_entity_poly.pdbx_strand_id
1 'polypeptide(L)'
;MNTALNYQPEVLVDTADLSREDWLDYRRLGIGGSDAAAIMGLSPFATIRDLYFDKIGVTPVIEEEEENWVAKEVGHRLEDLVAMIFAKKTGLEVFPVRKMFRHPLYPFMLADVDYFIRFPDGSIGILECKTCNYNAKDKWADDGIPENYVLQVRHYLAVMNMNKAYIACLYGNNENEFIYRCLERDRMEEEELIDQEKYFWEEYVEKKIEPPYSGKPDLILASIRKYNGYADKSI
;
A
#
# COMPACT_ATOMS: atom_id res chain seq x y z
N MET A 1 23.58 0.75 -20.41
CA MET A 1 22.56 1.46 -21.20
C MET A 1 21.22 1.02 -20.67
N ASN A 2 20.61 1.84 -19.83
CA ASN A 2 19.31 1.53 -19.24
C ASN A 2 18.24 1.79 -20.30
N THR A 3 17.84 0.75 -21.02
CA THR A 3 16.63 0.83 -21.84
C THR A 3 15.48 0.99 -20.88
N ALA A 4 14.92 2.20 -20.80
CA ALA A 4 13.68 2.44 -20.08
C ALA A 4 12.68 1.39 -20.57
N LEU A 5 12.31 0.45 -19.70
CA LEU A 5 11.36 -0.59 -20.03
C LEU A 5 10.04 0.08 -20.36
N ASN A 6 9.69 0.10 -21.62
CA ASN A 6 8.41 0.64 -22.09
C ASN A 6 7.37 -0.47 -22.01
N TYR A 7 6.64 -0.53 -20.89
CA TYR A 7 5.56 -1.46 -20.67
C TYR A 7 4.28 -0.72 -20.30
N GLN A 8 3.16 -1.40 -20.48
CA GLN A 8 1.86 -0.96 -19.99
C GLN A 8 1.39 -1.97 -18.93
N PRO A 9 0.83 -1.51 -17.81
CA PRO A 9 0.26 -2.41 -16.81
C PRO A 9 -0.88 -3.22 -17.44
N GLU A 10 -1.03 -4.46 -17.00
CA GLU A 10 -2.16 -5.31 -17.37
C GLU A 10 -3.32 -5.10 -16.41
N VAL A 11 -4.54 -5.04 -16.92
CA VAL A 11 -5.73 -5.07 -16.05
C VAL A 11 -5.90 -6.50 -15.54
N LEU A 12 -5.85 -6.67 -14.23
CA LEU A 12 -6.10 -7.96 -13.58
C LEU A 12 -7.60 -8.20 -13.43
N VAL A 13 -8.33 -7.21 -12.92
CA VAL A 13 -9.78 -7.30 -12.70
C VAL A 13 -10.38 -5.89 -12.62
N ASP A 14 -11.66 -5.76 -12.99
CA ASP A 14 -12.47 -4.58 -12.69
C ASP A 14 -12.98 -4.67 -11.25
N THR A 15 -12.73 -3.62 -10.45
CA THR A 15 -13.04 -3.63 -9.02
C THR A 15 -14.36 -2.95 -8.68
N ALA A 16 -15.07 -2.39 -9.68
CA ALA A 16 -16.27 -1.56 -9.47
C ALA A 16 -17.40 -2.30 -8.73
N ASP A 17 -17.57 -3.58 -9.04
CA ASP A 17 -18.66 -4.41 -8.53
C ASP A 17 -18.16 -5.61 -7.69
N LEU A 18 -16.88 -5.64 -7.33
CA LEU A 18 -16.34 -6.71 -6.51
C LEU A 18 -16.87 -6.64 -5.07
N SER A 19 -17.22 -7.79 -4.52
CA SER A 19 -17.39 -7.91 -3.07
C SER A 19 -16.06 -7.70 -2.37
N ARG A 20 -16.10 -7.36 -1.08
CA ARG A 20 -14.86 -7.24 -0.28
C ARG A 20 -14.07 -8.54 -0.23
N GLU A 21 -14.76 -9.67 -0.19
CA GLU A 21 -14.15 -11.00 -0.15
C GLU A 21 -13.41 -11.29 -1.46
N ASP A 22 -14.09 -11.11 -2.60
CA ASP A 22 -13.46 -11.29 -3.92
C ASP A 22 -12.26 -10.35 -4.11
N TRP A 23 -12.38 -9.08 -3.66
CA TRP A 23 -11.28 -8.13 -3.73
C TRP A 23 -10.06 -8.58 -2.90
N LEU A 24 -10.28 -9.13 -1.70
CA LEU A 24 -9.22 -9.70 -0.87
C LEU A 24 -8.56 -10.91 -1.55
N ASP A 25 -9.34 -11.76 -2.21
CA ASP A 25 -8.81 -12.92 -2.93
C ASP A 25 -7.92 -12.49 -4.10
N TYR A 26 -8.34 -11.48 -4.88
CA TYR A 26 -7.47 -10.92 -5.91
C TYR A 26 -6.19 -10.30 -5.33
N ARG A 27 -6.27 -9.62 -4.20
CA ARG A 27 -5.08 -9.08 -3.52
C ARG A 27 -4.08 -10.13 -3.06
N ARG A 28 -4.55 -11.33 -2.70
CA ARG A 28 -3.67 -12.46 -2.31
C ARG A 28 -2.87 -13.04 -3.47
N LEU A 29 -3.28 -12.76 -4.72
CA LEU A 29 -2.54 -13.22 -5.91
C LEU A 29 -1.20 -12.52 -6.10
N GLY A 30 -0.89 -11.49 -5.31
CA GLY A 30 0.37 -10.77 -5.42
C GLY A 30 0.61 -9.81 -4.26
N ILE A 31 1.59 -8.96 -4.43
CA ILE A 31 2.02 -7.90 -3.50
C ILE A 31 1.33 -6.62 -3.92
N GLY A 32 0.54 -6.01 -3.05
CA GLY A 32 -0.02 -4.68 -3.25
C GLY A 32 0.88 -3.58 -2.66
N GLY A 33 0.65 -2.32 -3.04
CA GLY A 33 1.50 -1.22 -2.56
C GLY A 33 1.59 -1.08 -1.04
N SER A 34 0.49 -1.33 -0.31
CA SER A 34 0.51 -1.31 1.16
C SER A 34 1.34 -2.43 1.79
N ASP A 35 1.65 -3.49 1.05
CA ASP A 35 2.42 -4.65 1.50
C ASP A 35 3.94 -4.37 1.45
N ALA A 36 4.38 -3.46 0.57
CA ALA A 36 5.77 -3.09 0.36
C ALA A 36 6.50 -2.73 1.66
N ALA A 37 5.84 -1.95 2.52
CA ALA A 37 6.41 -1.54 3.81
C ALA A 37 6.63 -2.72 4.77
N ALA A 38 5.82 -3.77 4.72
CA ALA A 38 6.00 -4.96 5.54
C ALA A 38 7.22 -5.78 5.08
N ILE A 39 7.42 -5.88 3.77
CA ILE A 39 8.59 -6.55 3.17
C ILE A 39 9.88 -5.83 3.58
N MET A 40 9.87 -4.50 3.54
CA MET A 40 11.02 -3.65 3.92
C MET A 40 11.21 -3.51 5.44
N GLY A 41 10.35 -4.12 6.28
CA GLY A 41 10.42 -4.02 7.74
C GLY A 41 10.03 -2.64 8.31
N LEU A 42 9.40 -1.79 7.52
CA LEU A 42 9.03 -0.40 7.83
C LEU A 42 7.53 -0.22 8.08
N SER A 43 6.74 -1.27 7.97
CA SER A 43 5.31 -1.22 8.28
C SER A 43 5.08 -0.96 9.77
N PRO A 44 4.19 -0.01 10.11
CA PRO A 44 3.75 0.17 11.49
C PRO A 44 2.64 -0.81 11.92
N PHE A 45 2.16 -1.68 11.01
CA PHE A 45 0.94 -2.46 11.21
C PHE A 45 1.13 -3.97 11.12
N ALA A 46 2.08 -4.45 10.33
CA ALA A 46 2.26 -5.86 10.06
C ALA A 46 3.74 -6.20 9.86
N THR A 47 4.11 -7.43 10.20
CA THR A 47 5.43 -7.99 9.90
C THR A 47 5.44 -8.63 8.51
N ILE A 48 6.63 -8.90 7.98
CA ILE A 48 6.80 -9.70 6.75
C ILE A 48 6.16 -11.09 6.89
N ARG A 49 6.10 -11.63 8.12
CA ARG A 49 5.52 -12.92 8.42
C ARG A 49 3.99 -12.89 8.39
N ASP A 50 3.37 -11.83 8.88
CA ASP A 50 1.92 -11.61 8.75
C ASP A 50 1.52 -11.54 7.27
N LEU A 51 2.31 -10.82 6.47
CA LEU A 51 2.10 -10.74 5.03
C LEU A 51 2.22 -12.11 4.36
N TYR A 52 3.26 -12.88 4.70
CA TYR A 52 3.43 -14.24 4.19
C TYR A 52 2.21 -15.12 4.47
N PHE A 53 1.73 -15.13 5.71
CA PHE A 53 0.55 -15.92 6.08
C PHE A 53 -0.71 -15.48 5.33
N ASP A 54 -0.90 -14.17 5.12
CA ASP A 54 -1.99 -13.67 4.28
C ASP A 54 -1.87 -14.20 2.84
N LYS A 55 -0.68 -14.11 2.22
CA LYS A 55 -0.47 -14.55 0.83
C LYS A 55 -0.65 -16.04 0.62
N ILE A 56 -0.33 -16.87 1.59
CA ILE A 56 -0.55 -18.33 1.51
C ILE A 56 -1.92 -18.76 2.06
N GLY A 57 -2.78 -17.82 2.46
CA GLY A 57 -4.15 -18.08 2.91
C GLY A 57 -4.25 -18.75 4.29
N VAL A 58 -3.27 -18.55 5.17
CA VAL A 58 -3.33 -19.08 6.54
C VAL A 58 -4.25 -18.21 7.40
N THR A 59 -5.28 -18.83 7.95
CA THR A 59 -6.21 -18.17 8.88
C THR A 59 -5.58 -18.03 10.27
N PRO A 60 -5.69 -16.87 10.91
CA PRO A 60 -5.25 -16.68 12.29
C PRO A 60 -5.93 -17.66 13.26
N VAL A 61 -5.18 -18.14 14.25
CA VAL A 61 -5.73 -18.97 15.34
C VAL A 61 -6.53 -18.12 16.34
N ILE A 62 -6.14 -16.85 16.49
CA ILE A 62 -6.87 -15.87 17.29
C ILE A 62 -7.43 -14.84 16.32
N GLU A 63 -8.75 -14.80 16.21
CA GLU A 63 -9.44 -13.64 15.60
C GLU A 63 -9.36 -12.51 16.62
N GLU A 64 -8.40 -11.62 16.45
CA GLU A 64 -8.42 -10.35 17.18
C GLU A 64 -9.64 -9.56 16.69
N GLU A 65 -10.45 -9.05 17.61
CA GLU A 65 -11.43 -8.01 17.25
C GLU A 65 -10.66 -6.98 16.40
N GLU A 66 -11.23 -6.56 15.26
CA GLU A 66 -10.53 -5.65 14.35
C GLU A 66 -10.18 -4.36 15.10
N GLU A 67 -9.02 -4.35 15.75
CA GLU A 67 -8.48 -3.13 16.31
C GLU A 67 -8.37 -2.10 15.18
N ASN A 68 -8.81 -0.88 15.46
CA ASN A 68 -8.79 0.22 14.49
C ASN A 68 -9.77 0.10 13.29
N TRP A 69 -10.82 -0.73 13.39
CA TRP A 69 -11.83 -0.79 12.32
C TRP A 69 -12.44 0.58 12.00
N VAL A 70 -12.66 1.43 13.03
CA VAL A 70 -13.17 2.80 12.85
C VAL A 70 -12.21 3.64 12.02
N ALA A 71 -10.90 3.56 12.27
CA ALA A 71 -9.93 4.32 11.50
C ALA A 71 -9.87 3.86 10.03
N LYS A 72 -10.00 2.55 9.78
CA LYS A 72 -10.08 2.00 8.42
C LYS A 72 -11.34 2.48 7.71
N GLU A 73 -12.48 2.43 8.39
CA GLU A 73 -13.77 2.88 7.84
C GLU A 73 -13.79 4.38 7.56
N VAL A 74 -13.25 5.20 8.48
CA VAL A 74 -13.07 6.64 8.25
C VAL A 74 -12.18 6.89 7.04
N GLY A 75 -11.06 6.17 6.90
CA GLY A 75 -10.18 6.25 5.75
C GLY A 75 -10.93 6.00 4.46
N HIS A 76 -11.63 4.88 4.37
CA HIS A 76 -12.39 4.49 3.20
C HIS A 76 -13.51 5.49 2.84
N ARG A 77 -14.30 5.93 3.84
CA ARG A 77 -15.40 6.89 3.59
C ARG A 77 -14.95 8.29 3.22
N LEU A 78 -13.76 8.69 3.64
CA LEU A 78 -13.24 10.04 3.37
C LEU A 78 -12.31 10.11 2.14
N GLU A 79 -12.03 9.00 1.48
CA GLU A 79 -11.15 8.92 0.32
C GLU A 79 -11.61 9.87 -0.81
N ASP A 80 -12.90 9.82 -1.19
CA ASP A 80 -13.50 10.74 -2.16
C ASP A 80 -13.34 12.22 -1.72
N LEU A 81 -13.50 12.50 -0.42
CA LEU A 81 -13.36 13.86 0.10
C LEU A 81 -11.91 14.34 0.01
N VAL A 82 -10.93 13.50 0.33
CA VAL A 82 -9.50 13.80 0.19
C VAL A 82 -9.18 14.14 -1.27
N ALA A 83 -9.66 13.34 -2.22
CA ALA A 83 -9.50 13.57 -3.65
C ALA A 83 -10.13 14.88 -4.11
N MET A 84 -11.34 15.19 -3.64
CA MET A 84 -12.03 16.45 -3.94
C MET A 84 -11.28 17.68 -3.40
N ILE A 85 -10.75 17.62 -2.17
CA ILE A 85 -9.96 18.69 -1.58
C ILE A 85 -8.69 18.92 -2.40
N PHE A 86 -8.00 17.82 -2.76
CA PHE A 86 -6.80 17.89 -3.60
C PHE A 86 -7.09 18.55 -4.95
N ALA A 87 -8.12 18.11 -5.66
CA ALA A 87 -8.53 18.68 -6.95
C ALA A 87 -8.83 20.18 -6.83
N LYS A 88 -9.56 20.60 -5.78
CA LYS A 88 -9.90 22.00 -5.54
C LYS A 88 -8.68 22.86 -5.22
N LYS A 89 -7.72 22.32 -4.45
CA LYS A 89 -6.49 23.06 -4.06
C LYS A 89 -5.48 23.19 -5.21
N THR A 90 -5.40 22.19 -6.07
CA THR A 90 -4.38 22.13 -7.14
C THR A 90 -4.92 22.57 -8.50
N GLY A 91 -6.23 22.51 -8.72
CA GLY A 91 -6.85 22.70 -10.03
C GLY A 91 -6.60 21.56 -11.01
N LEU A 92 -6.02 20.45 -10.57
CA LEU A 92 -5.78 19.27 -11.41
C LEU A 92 -7.04 18.43 -11.55
N GLU A 93 -7.19 17.80 -12.72
CA GLU A 93 -8.25 16.81 -12.96
C GLU A 93 -7.90 15.52 -12.21
N VAL A 94 -8.81 15.07 -11.33
CA VAL A 94 -8.70 13.83 -10.57
C VAL A 94 -9.85 12.91 -10.99
N PHE A 95 -9.54 11.64 -11.28
CA PHE A 95 -10.54 10.68 -11.72
C PHE A 95 -10.21 9.26 -11.22
N PRO A 96 -11.23 8.45 -10.84
CA PRO A 96 -11.03 7.06 -10.45
C PRO A 96 -10.91 6.17 -11.69
N VAL A 97 -10.14 5.09 -11.55
CA VAL A 97 -10.15 3.96 -12.47
C VAL A 97 -10.27 2.70 -11.62
N ARG A 98 -11.49 2.24 -11.41
CA ARG A 98 -11.81 1.13 -10.51
C ARG A 98 -11.35 -0.21 -11.10
N LYS A 99 -10.03 -0.41 -11.12
CA LYS A 99 -9.38 -1.61 -11.65
C LYS A 99 -8.13 -1.92 -10.83
N MET A 100 -7.95 -3.19 -10.57
CA MET A 100 -6.67 -3.70 -10.09
C MET A 100 -5.77 -4.01 -11.29
N PHE A 101 -4.53 -3.57 -11.21
CA PHE A 101 -3.53 -3.73 -12.27
C PHE A 101 -2.45 -4.70 -11.82
N ARG A 102 -1.74 -5.27 -12.80
CA ARG A 102 -0.63 -6.17 -12.61
C ARG A 102 0.56 -5.72 -13.46
N HIS A 103 1.76 -5.82 -12.90
CA HIS A 103 2.99 -5.54 -13.62
C HIS A 103 3.26 -6.64 -14.66
N PRO A 104 3.46 -6.32 -15.95
CA PRO A 104 3.58 -7.35 -16.99
C PRO A 104 4.85 -8.21 -16.90
N LEU A 105 5.94 -7.67 -16.31
CA LEU A 105 7.22 -8.39 -16.16
C LEU A 105 7.37 -9.03 -14.77
N TYR A 106 6.65 -8.53 -13.78
CA TYR A 106 6.64 -9.02 -12.40
C TYR A 106 5.20 -9.29 -11.97
N PRO A 107 4.60 -10.42 -12.40
CA PRO A 107 3.15 -10.66 -12.24
C PRO A 107 2.67 -10.71 -10.79
N PHE A 108 3.58 -10.85 -9.85
CA PHE A 108 3.30 -10.78 -8.42
C PHE A 108 3.12 -9.34 -7.90
N MET A 109 3.45 -8.31 -8.67
CA MET A 109 3.25 -6.91 -8.27
C MET A 109 1.88 -6.40 -8.75
N LEU A 110 1.04 -5.99 -7.81
CA LEU A 110 -0.34 -5.55 -8.06
C LEU A 110 -0.55 -4.10 -7.60
N ALA A 111 -1.33 -3.34 -8.35
CA ALA A 111 -1.73 -1.98 -7.99
C ALA A 111 -3.23 -1.82 -8.03
N ASP A 112 -3.79 -1.32 -6.94
CA ASP A 112 -5.15 -0.81 -6.81
C ASP A 112 -5.02 0.65 -6.36
N VAL A 113 -5.06 1.56 -7.33
CA VAL A 113 -4.76 2.98 -7.16
C VAL A 113 -6.04 3.72 -6.81
N ASP A 114 -6.01 4.56 -5.78
CA ASP A 114 -7.19 5.31 -5.34
C ASP A 114 -7.71 6.20 -6.48
N TYR A 115 -6.85 7.09 -7.01
CA TYR A 115 -7.20 8.01 -8.09
C TYR A 115 -6.03 8.24 -9.04
N PHE A 116 -6.35 8.67 -10.25
CA PHE A 116 -5.42 9.19 -11.23
C PHE A 116 -5.54 10.70 -11.36
N ILE A 117 -4.45 11.34 -11.75
CA ILE A 117 -4.35 12.78 -11.98
C ILE A 117 -3.99 13.00 -13.45
N ARG A 118 -4.68 13.91 -14.11
CA ARG A 118 -4.25 14.43 -15.42
C ARG A 118 -3.53 15.76 -15.23
N PHE A 119 -2.28 15.80 -15.67
CA PHE A 119 -1.48 17.02 -15.68
C PHE A 119 -1.79 17.90 -16.91
N PRO A 120 -1.45 19.22 -16.88
CA PRO A 120 -1.69 20.12 -17.99
C PRO A 120 -1.00 19.73 -19.31
N ASP A 121 0.10 18.98 -19.25
CA ASP A 121 0.81 18.44 -20.40
C ASP A 121 0.18 17.15 -20.98
N GLY A 122 -0.92 16.70 -20.38
CA GLY A 122 -1.64 15.48 -20.76
C GLY A 122 -1.08 14.20 -20.15
N SER A 123 0.03 14.26 -19.43
CA SER A 123 0.55 13.09 -18.72
C SER A 123 -0.37 12.68 -17.56
N ILE A 124 -0.28 11.42 -17.17
CA ILE A 124 -1.08 10.83 -16.07
C ILE A 124 -0.15 10.50 -14.91
N GLY A 125 -0.61 10.80 -13.71
CA GLY A 125 0.02 10.41 -12.45
C GLY A 125 -0.97 9.77 -11.48
N ILE A 126 -0.49 9.44 -10.30
CA ILE A 126 -1.23 8.77 -9.24
C ILE A 126 -1.56 9.77 -8.13
N LEU A 127 -2.75 9.64 -7.54
CA LEU A 127 -3.10 10.28 -6.27
C LEU A 127 -3.43 9.18 -5.26
N GLU A 128 -2.64 9.12 -4.22
CA GLU A 128 -2.88 8.29 -3.05
C GLU A 128 -3.53 9.14 -1.95
N CYS A 129 -4.69 8.69 -1.46
CA CYS A 129 -5.49 9.39 -0.47
C CYS A 129 -5.30 8.80 0.92
N LYS A 130 -5.02 9.64 1.90
CA LYS A 130 -4.82 9.23 3.29
C LYS A 130 -5.65 10.06 4.25
N THR A 131 -6.03 9.44 5.36
CA THR A 131 -6.50 10.12 6.54
C THR A 131 -5.61 9.75 7.71
N CYS A 132 -5.38 10.67 8.62
CA CYS A 132 -4.65 10.35 9.85
C CYS A 132 -5.22 11.14 11.04
N ASN A 133 -4.88 10.69 12.24
CA ASN A 133 -5.21 11.44 13.45
C ASN A 133 -4.39 12.74 13.49
N TYR A 134 -4.97 13.81 14.02
CA TYR A 134 -4.32 15.09 14.20
C TYR A 134 -2.95 15.00 14.90
N ASN A 135 -2.82 14.09 15.87
CA ASN A 135 -1.57 13.85 16.57
C ASN A 135 -0.47 13.21 15.71
N ALA A 136 -0.80 12.72 14.53
CA ALA A 136 0.15 12.15 13.58
C ALA A 136 0.66 13.15 12.53
N LYS A 137 0.21 14.41 12.58
CA LYS A 137 0.59 15.47 11.63
C LYS A 137 2.11 15.69 11.58
N ASP A 138 2.80 15.51 12.71
CA ASP A 138 4.25 15.73 12.80
C ASP A 138 5.05 14.78 11.92
N LYS A 139 4.47 13.63 11.53
CA LYS A 139 5.07 12.71 10.55
C LYS A 139 5.16 13.31 9.13
N TRP A 140 4.45 14.41 8.89
CA TRP A 140 4.40 15.15 7.64
C TRP A 140 5.15 16.49 7.72
N ALA A 141 5.85 16.76 8.82
CA ALA A 141 6.65 17.98 9.00
C ALA A 141 7.84 18.00 8.02
N ASP A 142 8.40 19.20 7.83
CA ASP A 142 9.60 19.42 7.00
C ASP A 142 9.53 18.84 5.59
N ASP A 143 8.33 18.94 4.97
CA ASP A 143 8.01 18.34 3.67
C ASP A 143 8.12 16.81 3.60
N GLY A 144 8.21 16.16 4.76
CA GLY A 144 8.28 14.72 4.90
C GLY A 144 7.01 13.99 4.46
N ILE A 145 7.20 12.74 4.07
CA ILE A 145 6.15 11.75 3.84
C ILE A 145 6.47 10.53 4.70
N PRO A 146 5.51 9.96 5.45
CA PRO A 146 5.76 8.72 6.17
C PRO A 146 6.30 7.63 5.24
N GLU A 147 7.39 6.98 5.63
CA GLU A 147 8.18 6.11 4.77
C GLU A 147 7.37 4.91 4.23
N ASN A 148 6.45 4.38 5.04
CA ASN A 148 5.53 3.34 4.59
C ASN A 148 4.62 3.77 3.43
N TYR A 149 4.27 5.05 3.34
CA TYR A 149 3.49 5.59 2.23
C TYR A 149 4.37 5.90 1.01
N VAL A 150 5.63 6.29 1.23
CA VAL A 150 6.60 6.43 0.13
C VAL A 150 6.77 5.10 -0.59
N LEU A 151 6.98 4.01 0.15
CA LEU A 151 7.11 2.66 -0.42
C LEU A 151 5.86 2.22 -1.18
N GLN A 152 4.67 2.47 -0.63
CA GLN A 152 3.41 2.17 -1.30
C GLN A 152 3.31 2.87 -2.66
N VAL A 153 3.61 4.15 -2.70
CA VAL A 153 3.51 4.93 -3.94
C VAL A 153 4.60 4.56 -4.94
N ARG A 154 5.83 4.26 -4.48
CA ARG A 154 6.90 3.74 -5.36
C ARG A 154 6.51 2.44 -6.03
N HIS A 155 5.94 1.50 -5.26
CA HIS A 155 5.38 0.28 -5.80
C HIS A 155 4.34 0.57 -6.91
N TYR A 156 3.42 1.50 -6.67
CA TYR A 156 2.42 1.88 -7.68
C TYR A 156 3.05 2.53 -8.92
N LEU A 157 4.05 3.41 -8.75
CA LEU A 157 4.77 4.01 -9.88
C LEU A 157 5.46 2.94 -10.73
N ALA A 158 6.02 1.90 -10.08
CA ALA A 158 6.60 0.76 -10.76
C ALA A 158 5.54 -0.03 -11.54
N VAL A 159 4.48 -0.50 -10.90
CA VAL A 159 3.44 -1.30 -11.56
C VAL A 159 2.80 -0.55 -12.73
N MET A 160 2.47 0.73 -12.52
CA MET A 160 1.77 1.57 -13.49
C MET A 160 2.66 2.19 -14.55
N ASN A 161 3.99 2.07 -14.43
CA ASN A 161 4.98 2.72 -15.28
C ASN A 161 4.77 4.24 -15.39
N MET A 162 4.47 4.88 -14.27
CA MET A 162 4.23 6.31 -14.18
C MET A 162 5.41 7.03 -13.52
N ASN A 163 5.57 8.32 -13.80
CA ASN A 163 6.74 9.09 -13.35
C ASN A 163 6.45 9.98 -12.13
N LYS A 164 5.19 10.21 -11.81
CA LYS A 164 4.81 11.16 -10.78
C LYS A 164 3.55 10.73 -10.04
N ALA A 165 3.57 10.94 -8.73
CA ALA A 165 2.42 10.74 -7.87
C ALA A 165 2.28 11.89 -6.87
N TYR A 166 1.09 12.05 -6.34
CA TYR A 166 0.84 12.82 -5.14
C TYR A 166 0.30 11.92 -4.04
N ILE A 167 0.70 12.23 -2.81
CA ILE A 167 0.07 11.71 -1.61
C ILE A 167 -0.62 12.86 -0.92
N ALA A 168 -1.92 12.72 -0.67
CA ALA A 168 -2.72 13.71 0.01
C ALA A 168 -3.26 13.14 1.32
N CYS A 169 -3.17 13.91 2.40
CA CYS A 169 -3.62 13.49 3.71
C CYS A 169 -4.50 14.54 4.38
N LEU A 170 -5.69 14.12 4.79
CA LEU A 170 -6.56 14.88 5.68
C LEU A 170 -6.30 14.42 7.12
N TYR A 171 -5.82 15.34 7.99
CA TYR A 171 -5.49 15.03 9.39
C TYR A 171 -6.41 15.69 10.41
N GLY A 172 -7.54 16.21 9.94
CA GLY A 172 -8.55 16.85 10.77
C GLY A 172 -9.89 16.95 10.06
N ASN A 173 -10.68 17.99 10.36
CA ASN A 173 -12.05 18.12 9.88
C ASN A 173 -12.31 19.39 9.05
N ASN A 174 -11.27 20.07 8.59
CA ASN A 174 -11.37 21.26 7.75
C ASN A 174 -10.24 21.32 6.72
N GLU A 175 -10.37 22.21 5.73
CA GLU A 175 -9.46 22.34 4.59
C GLU A 175 -8.06 22.85 4.94
N ASN A 176 -7.83 23.36 6.15
CA ASN A 176 -6.51 23.79 6.63
C ASN A 176 -5.74 22.64 7.26
N GLU A 177 -6.44 21.57 7.62
CA GLU A 177 -5.90 20.33 8.16
C GLU A 177 -5.68 19.29 7.05
N PHE A 178 -5.13 19.76 5.94
CA PHE A 178 -4.88 19.01 4.73
C PHE A 178 -3.47 19.29 4.20
N ILE A 179 -2.79 18.23 3.87
CA ILE A 179 -1.42 18.26 3.35
C ILE A 179 -1.35 17.42 2.08
N TYR A 180 -0.53 17.81 1.12
CA TYR A 180 -0.18 16.95 -0.02
C TYR A 180 1.29 17.12 -0.38
N ARG A 181 1.88 16.05 -0.90
CA ARG A 181 3.29 15.98 -1.31
C ARG A 181 3.39 15.32 -2.67
N CYS A 182 4.32 15.81 -3.47
CA CYS A 182 4.66 15.20 -4.75
C CYS A 182 5.78 14.19 -4.54
N LEU A 183 5.66 13.04 -5.17
CA LEU A 183 6.70 12.03 -5.29
C LEU A 183 7.02 11.82 -6.77
N GLU A 184 8.26 12.04 -7.15
CA GLU A 184 8.75 11.70 -8.48
C GLU A 184 9.39 10.32 -8.45
N ARG A 185 9.32 9.63 -9.57
CA ARG A 185 9.87 8.29 -9.72
C ARG A 185 11.39 8.29 -9.57
N ASP A 186 11.91 7.48 -8.69
CA ASP A 186 13.33 7.16 -8.58
C ASP A 186 13.57 5.72 -9.03
N ARG A 187 14.29 5.54 -10.12
CA ARG A 187 14.53 4.23 -10.73
C ARG A 187 15.44 3.34 -9.89
N MET A 188 16.38 3.90 -9.15
CA MET A 188 17.28 3.11 -8.31
C MET A 188 16.55 2.54 -7.11
N GLU A 189 15.77 3.39 -6.43
CA GLU A 189 14.96 2.97 -5.29
C GLU A 189 13.82 2.03 -5.71
N GLU A 190 13.30 2.19 -6.94
CA GLU A 190 12.32 1.27 -7.52
C GLU A 190 12.92 -0.10 -7.80
N GLU A 191 14.11 -0.18 -8.40
CA GLU A 191 14.81 -1.44 -8.67
C GLU A 191 15.10 -2.19 -7.36
N GLU A 192 15.57 -1.49 -6.33
CA GLU A 192 15.79 -2.08 -4.99
C GLU A 192 14.49 -2.65 -4.40
N LEU A 193 13.39 -1.91 -4.49
CA LEU A 193 12.08 -2.35 -4.00
C LEU A 193 11.61 -3.60 -4.76
N ILE A 194 11.70 -3.60 -6.08
CA ILE A 194 11.33 -4.75 -6.93
C ILE A 194 12.14 -5.99 -6.55
N ASP A 195 13.45 -5.85 -6.32
CA ASP A 195 14.32 -6.97 -5.94
C ASP A 195 13.90 -7.56 -4.58
N GLN A 196 13.55 -6.72 -3.59
CA GLN A 196 13.08 -7.18 -2.28
C GLN A 196 11.71 -7.86 -2.38
N GLU A 197 10.78 -7.30 -3.14
CA GLU A 197 9.46 -7.90 -3.37
C GLU A 197 9.56 -9.22 -4.13
N LYS A 198 10.43 -9.29 -5.14
CA LYS A 198 10.72 -10.50 -5.88
C LYS A 198 11.30 -11.57 -4.96
N TYR A 199 12.29 -11.21 -4.14
CA TYR A 199 12.87 -12.14 -3.18
C TYR A 199 11.82 -12.68 -2.21
N PHE A 200 10.96 -11.80 -1.67
CA PHE A 200 9.87 -12.20 -0.79
C PHE A 200 8.93 -13.20 -1.48
N TRP A 201 8.52 -12.90 -2.70
CA TRP A 201 7.59 -13.74 -3.44
C TRP A 201 8.18 -15.11 -3.80
N GLU A 202 9.34 -15.13 -4.45
CA GLU A 202 9.97 -16.34 -4.95
C GLU A 202 10.55 -17.23 -3.84
N GLU A 203 11.12 -16.61 -2.78
CA GLU A 203 11.80 -17.38 -1.73
C GLU A 203 10.86 -17.80 -0.59
N TYR A 204 9.86 -17.00 -0.28
CA TYR A 204 8.95 -17.34 0.81
C TYR A 204 7.58 -17.82 0.34
N VAL A 205 6.89 -17.04 -0.50
CA VAL A 205 5.49 -17.33 -0.85
C VAL A 205 5.41 -18.58 -1.75
N GLU A 206 6.13 -18.59 -2.87
CA GLU A 206 6.08 -19.71 -3.83
C GLU A 206 6.67 -21.00 -3.23
N LYS A 207 7.78 -20.90 -2.49
CA LYS A 207 8.41 -22.07 -1.84
C LYS A 207 7.72 -22.50 -0.56
N LYS A 208 6.75 -21.71 -0.06
CA LYS A 208 6.06 -21.93 1.22
C LYS A 208 7.04 -22.05 2.39
N ILE A 209 8.05 -21.19 2.42
CA ILE A 209 9.04 -21.11 3.50
C ILE A 209 8.72 -19.88 4.34
N GLU A 210 8.53 -20.06 5.64
CA GLU A 210 8.24 -18.95 6.54
C GLU A 210 9.43 -17.98 6.63
N PRO A 211 9.22 -16.65 6.41
CA PRO A 211 10.27 -15.68 6.59
C PRO A 211 10.68 -15.59 8.07
N PRO A 212 11.91 -15.14 8.36
CA PRO A 212 12.35 -14.93 9.75
C PRO A 212 11.51 -13.85 10.42
N TYR A 213 11.45 -13.89 11.75
CA TYR A 213 10.87 -12.78 12.51
C TYR A 213 11.74 -11.53 12.34
N SER A 214 11.16 -10.46 11.82
CA SER A 214 11.81 -9.17 11.63
C SER A 214 10.82 -8.03 11.87
N GLY A 215 11.34 -6.87 12.25
CA GLY A 215 10.54 -5.68 12.52
C GLY A 215 10.48 -5.32 14.01
N LYS A 216 9.47 -4.54 14.39
CA LYS A 216 9.31 -4.07 15.77
C LYS A 216 8.93 -5.21 16.71
N PRO A 217 9.51 -5.29 17.92
CA PRO A 217 9.23 -6.36 18.88
C PRO A 217 7.75 -6.56 19.19
N ASP A 218 6.98 -5.47 19.34
CA ASP A 218 5.56 -5.53 19.66
C ASP A 218 4.75 -6.17 18.50
N LEU A 219 5.09 -5.86 17.25
CA LEU A 219 4.47 -6.47 16.07
C LEU A 219 4.85 -7.95 15.95
N ILE A 220 6.09 -8.30 16.27
CA ILE A 220 6.53 -9.72 16.29
C ILE A 220 5.73 -10.50 17.33
N LEU A 221 5.58 -9.96 18.54
CA LEU A 221 4.79 -10.60 19.60
C LEU A 221 3.32 -10.72 19.23
N ALA A 222 2.74 -9.70 18.60
CA ALA A 222 1.37 -9.75 18.09
C ALA A 222 1.21 -10.83 17.01
N SER A 223 2.13 -10.90 16.04
CA SER A 223 2.15 -11.92 15.00
C SER A 223 2.24 -13.34 15.58
N ILE A 224 3.13 -13.57 16.55
CA ILE A 224 3.26 -14.88 17.23
C ILE A 224 1.93 -15.27 17.91
N ARG A 225 1.29 -14.35 18.63
CA ARG A 225 0.00 -14.62 19.28
C ARG A 225 -1.09 -14.92 18.27
N LYS A 226 -1.15 -14.14 17.20
CA LYS A 226 -2.16 -14.25 16.15
C LYS A 226 -2.16 -15.63 15.48
N TYR A 227 -0.98 -16.18 15.21
CA TYR A 227 -0.85 -17.44 14.45
C TYR A 227 -0.54 -18.67 15.29
N ASN A 228 0.06 -18.52 16.49
CA ASN A 228 0.41 -19.65 17.37
C ASN A 228 -0.45 -19.73 18.65
N GLY A 229 -1.32 -18.75 18.91
CA GLY A 229 -2.09 -18.67 20.13
C GLY A 229 -1.28 -18.21 21.34
N TYR A 230 -1.91 -18.21 22.52
CA TYR A 230 -1.24 -17.93 23.79
C TYR A 230 -0.55 -19.19 24.29
N ALA A 231 0.65 -19.05 24.84
CA ALA A 231 1.28 -20.15 25.55
C ALA A 231 0.37 -20.62 26.70
N ASP A 232 0.10 -21.90 26.76
CA ASP A 232 -0.64 -22.48 27.88
C ASP A 232 0.17 -22.27 29.17
N LYS A 233 -0.41 -21.56 30.15
CA LYS A 233 0.20 -21.30 31.46
C LYS A 233 -0.01 -22.44 32.44
N SER A 234 -0.51 -23.57 31.99
CA SER A 234 -0.79 -24.75 32.79
C SER A 234 0.39 -25.73 32.90
N ILE A 235 1.63 -25.20 33.03
CA ILE A 235 2.79 -25.98 33.46
C ILE A 235 3.35 -25.35 34.73
#